data_0375fd823e6aac2347aec1f7154dbe5c
#
_entry.id   0375fd823e6aac2347aec1f7154dbe5c
#
_cell.length_a   1.000
_cell.length_b   1.000
_cell.length_c   1.000
_cell.angle_alpha   90.00
_cell.angle_beta   90.00
_cell.angle_gamma   90.00
#
_symmetry.space_group_name_H-M   'P 1'
#
loop_
_entity.id
_entity.type
_entity.pdbx_description
1 polymer ?
#
loop_
_entity_poly.entity_id
_entity_poly.type
_entity_poly.pdbx_seq_one_letter_code
_entity_poly.pdbx_strand_id
1 'polypeptide(L)'
;MPRFLCSLLLLCLAFNAHADSYITRLLNKPVPGGVAVVDLGSAAQAPKASYQGKPVLVVKEQNNWLAIVGIPLTVKPGTQQVSTGGRSLNFVVGNKKYPEQHITL
;
A
#
# COMPACT_ATOMS: atom_id res chain seq x y z
N MET A 1 -32.25 27.44 -17.11
CA MET A 1 -31.88 27.99 -15.79
C MET A 1 -30.57 27.32 -15.32
N PRO A 2 -29.52 28.10 -15.09
CA PRO A 2 -28.20 27.53 -14.78
C PRO A 2 -28.10 26.86 -13.40
N ARG A 3 -29.09 26.97 -12.54
CA ARG A 3 -29.05 26.38 -11.20
C ARG A 3 -29.14 24.87 -11.18
N PHE A 4 -29.75 24.24 -12.18
CA PHE A 4 -29.85 22.78 -12.27
C PHE A 4 -28.56 22.13 -12.77
N LEU A 5 -27.79 22.82 -13.56
CA LEU A 5 -26.52 22.35 -14.09
C LEU A 5 -25.44 22.27 -13.00
N CYS A 6 -25.43 23.21 -12.05
CA CYS A 6 -24.50 23.21 -10.92
C CYS A 6 -24.76 22.06 -9.95
N SER A 7 -26.04 21.71 -9.71
CA SER A 7 -26.38 20.58 -8.84
C SER A 7 -25.96 19.23 -9.43
N LEU A 8 -26.05 19.08 -10.76
CA LEU A 8 -25.60 17.86 -11.42
C LEU A 8 -24.09 17.70 -11.40
N LEU A 9 -23.35 18.79 -11.53
CA LEU A 9 -21.88 18.78 -11.45
C LEU A 9 -21.39 18.41 -10.02
N LEU A 10 -22.07 18.89 -9.00
CA LEU A 10 -21.74 18.53 -7.61
C LEU A 10 -22.01 17.05 -7.31
N LEU A 11 -23.03 16.46 -7.90
CA LEU A 11 -23.30 15.02 -7.73
C LEU A 11 -22.25 14.15 -8.40
N CYS A 12 -21.70 14.55 -9.54
CA CYS A 12 -20.64 13.82 -10.22
C CYS A 12 -19.32 13.81 -9.43
N LEU A 13 -19.04 14.86 -8.65
CA LEU A 13 -17.85 14.94 -7.82
C LEU A 13 -17.94 14.04 -6.58
N ALA A 14 -19.15 13.71 -6.12
CA ALA A 14 -19.34 12.83 -4.97
C ALA A 14 -19.06 11.34 -5.26
N PHE A 15 -18.91 10.95 -6.52
CA PHE A 15 -18.65 9.57 -6.93
C PHE A 15 -17.17 9.26 -7.13
N ASN A 16 -16.26 10.19 -6.84
CA ASN A 16 -14.83 9.93 -6.85
C ASN A 16 -14.36 9.29 -5.54
N ALA A 17 -15.05 8.24 -5.10
CA ALA A 17 -14.59 7.44 -3.97
C ALA A 17 -13.42 6.58 -4.45
N HIS A 18 -12.25 6.76 -3.81
CA HIS A 18 -11.10 5.92 -4.07
C HIS A 18 -11.36 4.53 -3.48
N ALA A 19 -11.68 3.57 -4.34
CA ALA A 19 -11.66 2.18 -3.94
C ALA A 19 -10.21 1.71 -3.92
N ASP A 20 -9.81 1.01 -2.86
CA ASP A 20 -8.51 0.36 -2.81
C ASP A 20 -8.39 -0.61 -3.98
N SER A 21 -7.17 -0.72 -4.54
CA SER A 21 -6.91 -1.66 -5.61
C SER A 21 -7.16 -3.10 -5.13
N TYR A 22 -7.44 -3.99 -6.08
CA TYR A 22 -7.66 -5.40 -5.80
C TYR A 22 -6.46 -6.02 -5.07
N ILE A 23 -5.25 -5.72 -5.55
CA ILE A 23 -4.01 -6.23 -4.95
C ILE A 23 -3.87 -5.72 -3.52
N THR A 24 -4.14 -4.43 -3.28
CA THR A 24 -4.08 -3.86 -1.94
C THR A 24 -5.04 -4.56 -0.98
N ARG A 25 -6.28 -4.77 -1.40
CA ARG A 25 -7.27 -5.45 -0.55
C ARG A 25 -6.89 -6.90 -0.27
N LEU A 26 -6.27 -7.57 -1.25
CA LEU A 26 -5.93 -8.99 -1.14
C LEU A 26 -4.69 -9.21 -0.26
N LEU A 27 -3.66 -8.38 -0.42
CA LEU A 27 -2.33 -8.64 0.13
C LEU A 27 -1.95 -7.75 1.30
N ASN A 28 -2.55 -6.55 1.42
CA ASN A 28 -2.07 -5.57 2.39
C ASN A 28 -2.43 -5.96 3.82
N LYS A 29 -1.46 -6.58 4.50
CA LYS A 29 -1.52 -6.89 5.94
C LYS A 29 -0.20 -6.42 6.56
N PRO A 30 -0.07 -5.11 6.85
CA PRO A 30 1.20 -4.54 7.30
C PRO A 30 1.41 -4.82 8.79
N VAL A 31 1.87 -6.00 9.08
CA VAL A 31 2.22 -6.48 10.43
C VAL A 31 3.55 -7.22 10.34
N PRO A 32 4.28 -7.40 11.45
CA PRO A 32 5.52 -8.18 11.41
C PRO A 32 5.27 -9.58 10.82
N GLY A 33 6.07 -9.97 9.85
CA GLY A 33 5.89 -11.20 9.09
C GLY A 33 4.82 -11.13 8.01
N GLY A 34 4.14 -10.01 7.87
CA GLY A 34 3.12 -9.78 6.84
C GLY A 34 3.66 -9.08 5.60
N VAL A 35 2.76 -8.44 4.87
CA VAL A 35 3.07 -7.76 3.62
C VAL A 35 2.44 -6.38 3.64
N ALA A 36 3.20 -5.37 3.21
CA ALA A 36 2.67 -4.04 2.94
C ALA A 36 2.57 -3.82 1.45
N VAL A 37 1.47 -3.22 1.00
CA VAL A 37 1.31 -2.78 -0.38
C VAL A 37 1.36 -1.27 -0.38
N VAL A 38 2.37 -0.70 -1.07
CA VAL A 38 2.62 0.74 -1.08
C VAL A 38 2.39 1.26 -2.48
N ASP A 39 1.52 2.25 -2.62
CA ASP A 39 1.21 2.87 -3.91
C ASP A 39 2.36 3.79 -4.32
N LEU A 40 2.98 3.49 -5.45
CA LEU A 40 4.08 4.28 -6.01
C LEU A 40 3.60 5.34 -7.01
N GLY A 41 2.31 5.36 -7.32
CA GLY A 41 1.73 6.28 -8.28
C GLY A 41 1.79 5.76 -9.71
N SER A 42 1.46 6.63 -10.64
CA SER A 42 1.48 6.31 -12.08
C SER A 42 2.82 6.72 -12.68
N ALA A 43 3.34 5.90 -13.59
CA ALA A 43 4.55 6.18 -14.33
C ALA A 43 4.55 5.36 -15.63
N ALA A 44 5.25 5.85 -16.65
CA ALA A 44 5.34 5.17 -17.94
C ALA A 44 6.13 3.86 -17.83
N GLN A 45 7.10 3.80 -16.92
CA GLN A 45 7.93 2.63 -16.69
C GLN A 45 7.89 2.24 -15.22
N ALA A 46 8.12 0.97 -14.94
CA ALA A 46 8.13 0.45 -13.58
C ALA A 46 9.18 1.19 -12.74
N PRO A 47 8.80 1.88 -11.66
CA PRO A 47 9.77 2.47 -10.75
C PRO A 47 10.50 1.37 -10.00
N LYS A 48 11.74 1.68 -9.59
CA LYS A 48 12.48 0.81 -8.70
C LYS A 48 12.17 1.21 -7.27
N ALA A 49 11.91 0.22 -6.44
CA ALA A 49 11.64 0.45 -5.03
C ALA A 49 12.49 -0.48 -4.18
N SER A 50 12.87 -0.01 -3.00
CA SER A 50 13.65 -0.78 -2.05
C SER A 50 13.14 -0.58 -0.63
N TYR A 51 13.33 -1.61 0.19
CA TYR A 51 12.99 -1.59 1.60
C TYR A 51 14.17 -2.19 2.37
N GLN A 52 14.67 -1.46 3.37
CA GLN A 52 15.86 -1.85 4.14
C GLN A 52 17.06 -2.19 3.23
N GLY A 53 17.25 -1.39 2.17
CA GLY A 53 18.35 -1.56 1.24
C GLY A 53 18.19 -2.69 0.24
N LYS A 54 17.07 -3.41 0.24
CA LYS A 54 16.82 -4.54 -0.65
C LYS A 54 15.72 -4.20 -1.65
N PRO A 55 15.86 -4.60 -2.92
CA PRO A 55 14.79 -4.36 -3.90
C PRO A 55 13.54 -5.12 -3.53
N VAL A 56 12.38 -4.49 -3.78
CA VAL A 56 11.07 -5.09 -3.56
C VAL A 56 10.36 -5.29 -4.90
N LEU A 57 9.40 -6.19 -4.91
CA LEU A 57 8.58 -6.46 -6.09
C LEU A 57 7.70 -5.26 -6.39
N VAL A 58 7.67 -4.85 -7.66
CA VAL A 58 6.80 -3.77 -8.14
C VAL A 58 5.88 -4.35 -9.21
N VAL A 59 4.57 -4.16 -9.03
CA VAL A 59 3.56 -4.65 -9.95
C VAL A 59 2.67 -3.50 -10.39
N LYS A 60 2.09 -3.64 -11.57
CA LYS A 60 1.16 -2.64 -12.09
C LYS A 60 -0.27 -3.13 -11.95
N GLU A 61 -1.12 -2.28 -11.41
CA GLU A 61 -2.56 -2.51 -11.39
C GLU A 61 -3.26 -1.24 -11.84
N GLN A 62 -4.06 -1.37 -12.90
CA GLN A 62 -4.67 -0.22 -13.58
C GLN A 62 -3.58 0.76 -14.03
N ASN A 63 -3.64 2.01 -13.58
CA ASN A 63 -2.66 3.02 -13.97
C ASN A 63 -1.59 3.26 -12.92
N ASN A 64 -1.58 2.48 -11.83
CA ASN A 64 -0.67 2.69 -10.72
C ASN A 64 0.30 1.53 -10.56
N TRP A 65 1.49 1.84 -10.08
CA TRP A 65 2.49 0.87 -9.67
C TRP A 65 2.40 0.66 -8.17
N LEU A 66 2.50 -0.59 -7.74
CA LEU A 66 2.43 -0.97 -6.33
C LEU A 66 3.69 -1.71 -5.94
N ALA A 67 4.29 -1.31 -4.80
CA ALA A 67 5.38 -2.05 -4.20
C ALA A 67 4.82 -3.09 -3.24
N ILE A 68 5.24 -4.32 -3.39
CA ILE A 68 4.87 -5.44 -2.52
C ILE A 68 6.03 -5.68 -1.57
N VAL A 69 5.86 -5.29 -0.32
CA VAL A 69 6.94 -5.25 0.65
C VAL A 69 6.74 -6.34 1.69
N GLY A 70 7.65 -7.32 1.73
CA GLY A 70 7.67 -8.31 2.80
C GLY A 70 8.23 -7.70 4.07
N ILE A 71 7.51 -7.83 5.19
CA ILE A 71 7.91 -7.27 6.47
C ILE A 71 8.51 -8.38 7.32
N PRO A 72 9.80 -8.27 7.73
CA PRO A 72 10.40 -9.27 8.59
C PRO A 72 9.67 -9.39 9.93
N LEU A 73 9.69 -10.58 10.52
CA LEU A 73 9.10 -10.82 11.83
C LEU A 73 9.74 -9.98 12.94
N THR A 74 10.98 -9.58 12.73
CA THR A 74 11.74 -8.80 13.71
C THR A 74 11.41 -7.31 13.71
N VAL A 75 10.65 -6.83 12.71
CA VAL A 75 10.25 -5.43 12.64
C VAL A 75 9.22 -5.14 13.72
N LYS A 76 9.47 -4.10 14.50
CA LYS A 76 8.51 -3.64 15.52
C LYS A 76 7.42 -2.80 14.90
N PRO A 77 6.22 -2.77 15.49
CA PRO A 77 5.16 -1.85 15.03
C PRO A 77 5.64 -0.41 15.01
N GLY A 78 5.19 0.32 14.00
CA GLY A 78 5.57 1.71 13.80
C GLY A 78 5.70 2.06 12.34
N THR A 79 6.18 3.25 12.07
CA THR A 79 6.35 3.77 10.71
C THR A 79 7.61 3.18 10.09
N GLN A 80 7.45 2.64 8.88
CA GLN A 80 8.54 2.16 8.03
C GLN A 80 8.54 2.93 6.73
N GLN A 81 9.60 2.81 5.93
CA GLN A 81 9.75 3.57 4.69
C GLN A 81 10.19 2.67 3.54
N VAL A 82 9.61 2.93 2.38
CA VAL A 82 10.05 2.39 1.09
C VAL A 82 10.70 3.52 0.30
N SER A 83 11.87 3.27 -0.25
CA SER A 83 12.59 4.24 -1.10
C SER A 83 12.28 3.97 -2.56
N THR A 84 11.95 5.01 -3.31
CA THR A 84 11.70 4.92 -4.75
C THR A 84 12.02 6.26 -5.41
N GLY A 85 12.87 6.24 -6.43
CA GLY A 85 13.16 7.42 -7.23
C GLY A 85 13.57 8.65 -6.43
N GLY A 86 14.40 8.49 -5.39
CA GLY A 86 14.82 9.59 -4.52
C GLY A 86 13.76 10.06 -3.53
N ARG A 87 12.62 9.39 -3.44
CA ARG A 87 11.55 9.67 -2.48
C ARG A 87 11.48 8.56 -1.45
N SER A 88 11.00 8.89 -0.26
CA SER A 88 10.65 7.92 0.77
C SER A 88 9.15 7.94 0.99
N LEU A 89 8.52 6.77 0.92
CA LEU A 89 7.10 6.61 1.15
C LEU A 89 6.90 5.84 2.45
N ASN A 90 6.05 6.38 3.32
CA ASN A 90 5.81 5.80 4.63
C ASN A 90 4.69 4.76 4.56
N PHE A 91 4.84 3.71 5.36
CA PHE A 91 3.74 2.81 5.69
C PHE A 91 3.83 2.45 7.17
N VAL A 92 2.70 2.08 7.76
CA VAL A 92 2.61 1.80 9.19
C VAL A 92 2.48 0.30 9.39
N VAL A 93 3.38 -0.25 10.21
CA VAL A 93 3.34 -1.65 10.64
C VAL A 93 2.55 -1.71 11.93
N GLY A 94 1.47 -2.48 11.94
CA GLY A 94 0.63 -2.66 13.11
C GLY A 94 1.06 -3.84 13.97
N ASN A 95 0.34 -4.01 15.07
CA ASN A 95 0.55 -5.14 15.98
C ASN A 95 -0.17 -6.37 15.45
N LYS A 96 0.50 -7.52 15.55
CA LYS A 96 -0.15 -8.81 15.37
C LYS A 96 0.36 -9.77 16.44
N LYS A 97 -0.59 -10.38 17.16
CA LYS A 97 -0.29 -11.49 18.04
C LYS A 97 -0.36 -12.78 17.23
N TYR A 98 0.77 -13.48 17.18
CA TYR A 98 0.78 -14.85 16.65
C TYR A 98 0.47 -15.80 17.79
N PRO A 99 -0.39 -16.83 17.55
CA PRO A 99 -0.65 -17.81 18.60
C PRO A 99 0.64 -18.53 18.96
N GLU A 100 0.94 -18.60 20.27
CA GLU A 100 2.06 -19.37 20.77
C GLU A 100 1.71 -20.85 20.66
N GLN A 101 2.52 -21.59 19.92
CA GLN A 101 2.41 -23.05 19.90
C GLN A 101 3.40 -23.62 20.89
N HIS A 102 2.90 -24.14 22.00
CA HIS A 102 3.72 -24.89 22.95
C HIS A 102 3.81 -26.33 22.46
N ILE A 103 4.95 -26.66 21.85
CA ILE A 103 5.24 -28.03 21.47
C ILE A 103 5.92 -28.68 22.67
N THR A 104 5.22 -29.58 23.34
CA THR A 104 5.80 -30.38 24.39
C THR A 104 6.43 -31.64 23.77
N LEU A 105 7.72 -31.73 23.87
CA LEU A 105 8.45 -32.91 23.40
C LEU A 105 8.54 -33.93 24.51
#